data_bba2b7669552090b3c0815fe80e12261
#
_entry.id   bba2b7669552090b3c0815fe80e12261
#
_cell.length_a   1.000
_cell.length_b   1.000
_cell.length_c   1.000
_cell.angle_alpha   90.00
_cell.angle_beta   90.00
_cell.angle_gamma   90.00
#
_symmetry.space_group_name_H-M   'P 1'
#
loop_
_entity.id
_entity.type
_entity.pdbx_description
1 polymer ?
#
loop_
_entity_poly.entity_id
_entity_poly.type
_entity_poly.pdbx_seq_one_letter_code
_entity_poly.pdbx_strand_id
1 'polypeptide(L)'
;NDEFEKMGIYAERVDAIKNENGAIGCTLSHIKCLELAKERDYEYVFICEDDIEFTNLDLFKENLTKFNSNSKLNWDMLIVGGNNAPPYQQVEDYCARVFYCRTTTGYVVKKHMYDILIDNFKEGVKLLTENQTPEGQKKYAIDMYWQRLQYQYYWYMITPPTVTQY
;
A
#
# COMPACT_ATOMS: atom_id res chain seq x y z
N ASN A 1 -17.76 5.65 0.67
CA ASN A 1 -16.76 6.72 0.62
C ASN A 1 -16.89 7.45 -0.70
N ASP A 2 -17.13 8.74 -0.66
CA ASP A 2 -17.42 9.61 -1.83
C ASP A 2 -16.28 9.57 -2.87
N GLU A 3 -15.04 9.29 -2.43
CA GLU A 3 -13.88 9.18 -3.31
C GLU A 3 -14.00 8.02 -4.30
N PHE A 4 -14.54 6.88 -3.89
CA PHE A 4 -14.75 5.74 -4.80
C PHE A 4 -15.95 5.95 -5.73
N GLU A 5 -16.98 6.65 -5.27
CA GLU A 5 -18.10 7.07 -6.15
C GLU A 5 -17.60 7.98 -7.28
N LYS A 6 -16.70 8.93 -6.99
CA LYS A 6 -16.03 9.76 -8.01
C LYS A 6 -15.24 8.93 -9.03
N MET A 7 -14.68 7.82 -8.60
CA MET A 7 -13.98 6.89 -9.47
C MET A 7 -14.90 5.98 -10.29
N GLY A 8 -16.17 5.87 -9.91
CA GLY A 8 -17.12 4.93 -10.50
C GLY A 8 -16.83 3.48 -10.16
N ILE A 9 -16.15 3.23 -9.03
CA ILE A 9 -15.85 1.88 -8.54
C ILE A 9 -16.56 1.62 -7.22
N TYR A 10 -16.92 0.36 -7.00
CA TYR A 10 -17.43 -0.12 -5.72
C TYR A 10 -16.26 -0.60 -4.86
N ALA A 11 -16.16 -0.08 -3.65
CA ALA A 11 -15.19 -0.53 -2.65
C ALA A 11 -15.92 -1.24 -1.49
N GLU A 12 -15.46 -2.42 -1.12
CA GLU A 12 -15.93 -3.10 0.08
C GLU A 12 -15.25 -2.50 1.30
N ARG A 13 -16.04 -2.15 2.31
CA ARG A 13 -15.51 -1.73 3.60
C ARG A 13 -15.17 -2.94 4.45
N VAL A 14 -13.91 -3.03 4.87
CA VAL A 14 -13.44 -4.02 5.85
C VAL A 14 -13.29 -3.33 7.19
N ASP A 15 -14.05 -3.75 8.20
CA ASP A 15 -13.98 -3.15 9.53
C ASP A 15 -12.59 -3.32 10.14
N ALA A 16 -12.04 -2.20 10.62
CA ALA A 16 -10.74 -2.13 11.26
C ALA A 16 -10.67 -2.98 12.53
N ILE A 17 -9.53 -3.60 12.75
CA ILE A 17 -9.22 -4.29 14.01
C ILE A 17 -8.78 -3.25 15.03
N LYS A 18 -9.59 -3.11 16.08
CA LYS A 18 -9.27 -2.21 17.20
C LYS A 18 -8.18 -2.80 18.07
N ASN A 19 -7.19 -2.00 18.40
CA ASN A 19 -6.11 -2.34 19.33
C ASN A 19 -5.74 -1.08 20.14
N GLU A 20 -5.29 -1.25 21.38
CA GLU A 20 -4.82 -0.13 22.22
C GLU A 20 -3.62 0.60 21.56
N ASN A 21 -2.76 -0.14 20.86
CA ASN A 21 -1.75 0.42 19.99
C ASN A 21 -2.30 0.54 18.57
N GLY A 22 -2.57 1.76 18.11
CA GLY A 22 -3.14 2.04 16.80
C GLY A 22 -2.32 1.49 15.63
N ALA A 23 -0.98 1.49 15.73
CA ALA A 23 -0.11 0.92 14.68
C ALA A 23 -0.26 -0.59 14.57
N ILE A 24 -0.48 -1.30 15.68
CA ILE A 24 -0.79 -2.74 15.68
C ILE A 24 -2.17 -2.95 15.06
N GLY A 25 -3.18 -2.19 15.47
CA GLY A 25 -4.54 -2.27 14.91
C GLY A 25 -4.57 -2.03 13.40
N CYS A 26 -3.85 -1.01 12.92
CA CYS A 26 -3.68 -0.72 11.50
C CYS A 26 -3.07 -1.94 10.76
N THR A 27 -1.94 -2.45 11.25
CA THR A 27 -1.27 -3.59 10.62
C THR A 27 -2.16 -4.84 10.56
N LEU A 28 -2.87 -5.15 11.64
CA LEU A 28 -3.81 -6.28 11.70
C LEU A 28 -4.98 -6.12 10.71
N SER A 29 -5.44 -4.90 10.50
CA SER A 29 -6.51 -4.60 9.53
C SER A 29 -6.03 -4.83 8.09
N HIS A 30 -4.80 -4.45 7.76
CA HIS A 30 -4.20 -4.74 6.45
C HIS A 30 -3.96 -6.24 6.23
N ILE A 31 -3.52 -6.98 7.26
CA ILE A 31 -3.43 -8.45 7.21
C ILE A 31 -4.79 -9.06 6.88
N LYS A 32 -5.85 -8.62 7.56
CA LYS A 32 -7.22 -9.09 7.31
C LYS A 32 -7.65 -8.87 5.87
N CYS A 33 -7.35 -7.70 5.29
CA CYS A 33 -7.65 -7.42 3.88
C CYS A 33 -6.90 -8.37 2.93
N LEU A 34 -5.64 -8.66 3.20
CA LEU A 34 -4.82 -9.58 2.38
C LEU A 34 -5.31 -11.03 2.52
N GLU A 35 -5.65 -11.46 3.73
CA GLU A 35 -6.19 -12.81 3.99
C GLU A 35 -7.53 -12.98 3.26
N LEU A 36 -8.40 -11.96 3.26
CA LEU A 36 -9.66 -11.97 2.54
C LEU A 36 -9.45 -12.04 1.01
N ALA A 37 -8.50 -11.28 0.48
CA ALA A 37 -8.14 -11.33 -0.94
C ALA A 37 -7.60 -12.71 -1.36
N LYS A 38 -6.81 -13.33 -0.49
CA LYS A 38 -6.29 -14.69 -0.68
C LYS A 38 -7.40 -15.74 -0.64
N GLU A 39 -8.30 -15.67 0.33
CA GLU A 39 -9.46 -16.58 0.46
C GLU A 39 -10.35 -16.53 -0.79
N ARG A 40 -10.56 -15.32 -1.35
CA ARG A 40 -11.37 -15.09 -2.55
C ARG A 40 -10.62 -15.34 -3.86
N ASP A 41 -9.37 -15.74 -3.77
CA ASP A 41 -8.52 -16.06 -4.93
C ASP A 41 -8.37 -14.92 -5.95
N TYR A 42 -8.33 -13.66 -5.47
CA TYR A 42 -8.15 -12.49 -6.33
C TYR A 42 -6.74 -12.42 -6.90
N GLU A 43 -6.62 -12.15 -8.21
CA GLU A 43 -5.32 -11.96 -8.88
C GLU A 43 -4.59 -10.70 -8.42
N TYR A 44 -5.34 -9.64 -8.07
CA TYR A 44 -4.85 -8.46 -7.35
C TYR A 44 -5.90 -7.92 -6.41
N VAL A 45 -5.44 -7.18 -5.42
CA VAL A 45 -6.29 -6.41 -4.53
C VAL A 45 -5.78 -4.98 -4.43
N PHE A 46 -6.69 -4.02 -4.49
CA PHE A 46 -6.45 -2.64 -4.10
C PHE A 46 -6.89 -2.47 -2.65
N ILE A 47 -5.95 -2.19 -1.76
CA ILE A 47 -6.19 -1.90 -0.35
C ILE A 47 -5.91 -0.42 -0.13
N CYS A 48 -6.81 0.26 0.57
CA CYS A 48 -6.65 1.66 0.94
C CYS A 48 -7.26 1.95 2.30
N GLU A 49 -6.77 3.02 2.92
CA GLU A 49 -7.31 3.59 4.15
C GLU A 49 -8.58 4.40 3.85
N ASP A 50 -9.39 4.65 4.86
CA ASP A 50 -10.69 5.31 4.70
C ASP A 50 -10.59 6.84 4.56
N ASP A 51 -9.41 7.40 4.78
CA ASP A 51 -9.05 8.80 4.59
C ASP A 51 -8.30 9.08 3.27
N ILE A 52 -8.31 8.13 2.33
CA ILE A 52 -7.77 8.35 0.98
C ILE A 52 -8.51 9.46 0.26
N GLU A 53 -7.77 10.38 -0.38
CA GLU A 53 -8.29 11.48 -1.18
C GLU A 53 -7.58 11.56 -2.54
N PHE A 54 -8.36 11.67 -3.63
CA PHE A 54 -7.83 11.87 -4.98
C PHE A 54 -7.77 13.36 -5.31
N THR A 55 -6.58 13.94 -5.22
CA THR A 55 -6.34 15.38 -5.47
C THR A 55 -6.42 15.74 -6.95
N ASN A 56 -6.16 14.80 -7.85
CA ASN A 56 -6.33 14.94 -9.29
C ASN A 56 -6.74 13.60 -9.91
N LEU A 57 -8.03 13.35 -9.92
CA LEU A 57 -8.60 12.07 -10.34
C LEU A 57 -8.36 11.75 -11.82
N ASP A 58 -8.44 12.76 -12.69
CA ASP A 58 -8.28 12.55 -14.14
C ASP A 58 -6.83 12.15 -14.46
N LEU A 59 -5.86 12.86 -13.90
CA LEU A 59 -4.44 12.51 -14.06
C LEU A 59 -4.12 11.15 -13.43
N PHE A 60 -4.73 10.83 -12.28
CA PHE A 60 -4.59 9.52 -11.67
C PHE A 60 -5.06 8.40 -12.60
N LYS A 61 -6.25 8.53 -13.16
CA LYS A 61 -6.83 7.55 -14.10
C LYS A 61 -5.97 7.40 -15.38
N GLU A 62 -5.49 8.51 -15.90
CA GLU A 62 -4.59 8.51 -17.07
C GLU A 62 -3.29 7.75 -16.76
N ASN A 63 -2.62 8.08 -15.66
CA ASN A 63 -1.35 7.47 -15.27
C ASN A 63 -1.49 5.99 -14.89
N LEU A 64 -2.58 5.63 -14.21
CA LEU A 64 -2.89 4.24 -13.91
C LEU A 64 -3.13 3.42 -15.18
N THR A 65 -3.81 4.01 -16.17
CA THR A 65 -4.05 3.37 -17.47
C THR A 65 -2.73 3.16 -18.21
N LYS A 66 -1.85 4.17 -18.25
CA LYS A 66 -0.51 4.06 -18.86
C LYS A 66 0.32 2.98 -18.17
N PHE A 67 0.32 2.95 -16.83
CA PHE A 67 1.02 1.94 -16.05
C PHE A 67 0.54 0.53 -16.37
N ASN A 68 -0.78 0.32 -16.34
CA ASN A 68 -1.37 -0.99 -16.60
C ASN A 68 -1.17 -1.48 -18.05
N SER A 69 -1.07 -0.56 -19.01
CA SER A 69 -0.86 -0.87 -20.43
C SER A 69 0.61 -1.14 -20.78
N ASN A 70 1.55 -0.84 -19.90
CA ASN A 70 2.97 -1.02 -20.16
C ASN A 70 3.44 -2.45 -19.82
N SER A 71 3.39 -3.32 -20.82
CA SER A 71 3.79 -4.73 -20.67
C SER A 71 5.28 -4.95 -20.38
N LYS A 72 6.11 -3.90 -20.48
CA LYS A 72 7.55 -3.95 -20.16
C LYS A 72 7.83 -3.79 -18.67
N LEU A 73 6.87 -3.24 -17.91
CA LEU A 73 7.01 -3.09 -16.48
C LEU A 73 6.70 -4.42 -15.78
N ASN A 74 7.74 -5.05 -15.25
CA ASN A 74 7.55 -6.12 -14.30
C ASN A 74 7.35 -5.49 -12.91
N TRP A 75 6.18 -5.71 -12.28
CA TRP A 75 5.85 -5.13 -11.00
C TRP A 75 5.17 -6.14 -10.07
N ASP A 76 5.37 -5.97 -8.78
CA ASP A 76 4.81 -6.79 -7.72
C ASP A 76 3.79 -6.03 -6.89
N MET A 77 4.08 -4.76 -6.61
CA MET A 77 3.21 -3.82 -5.93
C MET A 77 3.20 -2.45 -6.60
N LEU A 78 2.04 -1.81 -6.57
CA LEU A 78 1.85 -0.43 -7.00
C LEU A 78 1.32 0.42 -5.85
N ILE A 79 2.12 1.38 -5.40
CA ILE A 79 1.69 2.40 -4.44
C ILE A 79 0.87 3.45 -5.20
N VAL A 80 -0.35 3.64 -4.76
CA VAL A 80 -1.29 4.63 -5.31
C VAL A 80 -1.16 5.95 -4.58
N GLY A 81 -1.08 5.89 -3.25
CA GLY A 81 -0.81 7.03 -2.38
C GLY A 81 0.20 6.69 -1.30
N GLY A 82 1.22 7.50 -1.15
CA GLY A 82 2.26 7.28 -0.16
C GLY A 82 3.31 8.39 -0.15
N ASN A 83 4.12 8.41 0.90
CA ASN A 83 5.24 9.34 1.07
C ASN A 83 6.53 8.68 0.58
N ASN A 84 6.99 9.05 -0.60
CA ASN A 84 8.20 8.52 -1.19
C ASN A 84 9.40 9.40 -0.86
N ALA A 85 10.47 8.80 -0.35
CA ALA A 85 11.74 9.44 -0.06
C ALA A 85 12.86 8.87 -0.94
N PRO A 86 13.91 9.66 -1.28
CA PRO A 86 15.08 9.15 -1.97
C PRO A 86 15.79 8.03 -1.16
N PRO A 87 16.45 7.07 -1.86
CA PRO A 87 16.52 6.97 -3.31
C PRO A 87 15.26 6.37 -3.93
N TYR A 88 14.90 6.86 -5.12
CA TYR A 88 13.91 6.26 -6.00
C TYR A 88 14.39 6.42 -7.46
N GLN A 89 13.83 5.65 -8.36
CA GLN A 89 14.17 5.72 -9.78
C GLN A 89 12.94 6.07 -10.60
N GLN A 90 12.93 7.25 -11.21
CA GLN A 90 11.93 7.57 -12.22
C GLN A 90 12.10 6.64 -13.41
N VAL A 91 11.07 5.87 -13.76
CA VAL A 91 11.11 4.87 -14.84
C VAL A 91 10.37 5.37 -16.07
N GLU A 92 9.22 5.97 -15.86
CA GLU A 92 8.39 6.62 -16.87
C GLU A 92 7.90 7.96 -16.31
N ASP A 93 7.30 8.81 -17.13
CA ASP A 93 6.73 10.09 -16.67
C ASP A 93 5.57 9.92 -15.68
N TYR A 94 4.95 8.73 -15.67
CA TYR A 94 3.80 8.38 -14.83
C TYR A 94 4.12 7.43 -13.68
N CYS A 95 5.35 6.91 -13.54
CA CYS A 95 5.70 6.04 -12.43
C CYS A 95 7.18 6.05 -12.07
N ALA A 96 7.46 5.83 -10.79
CA ALA A 96 8.79 5.65 -10.25
C ALA A 96 8.89 4.33 -9.47
N ARG A 97 10.05 3.67 -9.57
CA ARG A 97 10.40 2.57 -8.68
C ARG A 97 10.81 3.13 -7.32
N VAL A 98 10.24 2.58 -6.26
CA VAL A 98 10.42 3.06 -4.88
C VAL A 98 11.21 2.08 -4.03
N PHE A 99 11.94 2.62 -3.03
CA PHE A 99 12.73 1.86 -2.08
C PHE A 99 12.49 2.32 -0.63
N TYR A 100 11.96 3.54 -0.44
CA TYR A 100 11.66 4.14 0.86
C TYR A 100 10.29 4.81 0.89
N CYS A 101 9.30 4.18 0.27
CA CYS A 101 7.94 4.66 0.33
C CYS A 101 7.29 4.27 1.66
N ARG A 102 6.67 5.24 2.31
CA ARG A 102 5.95 5.13 3.57
C ARG A 102 4.47 5.41 3.34
N THR A 103 3.70 5.23 4.39
CA THR A 103 2.24 5.34 4.48
C THR A 103 1.51 4.30 3.63
N THR A 104 0.41 3.84 4.15
CA THR A 104 -0.42 2.78 3.57
C THR A 104 -1.72 3.30 2.98
N THR A 105 -1.74 4.60 2.62
CA THR A 105 -2.91 5.31 2.08
C THR A 105 -3.65 4.54 0.99
N GLY A 106 -2.90 3.95 0.05
CA GLY A 106 -3.47 3.09 -0.99
C GLY A 106 -2.40 2.37 -1.79
N TYR A 107 -2.62 1.07 -2.03
CA TYR A 107 -1.69 0.24 -2.80
C TYR A 107 -2.38 -0.96 -3.44
N VAL A 108 -1.87 -1.37 -4.60
CA VAL A 108 -2.32 -2.58 -5.31
C VAL A 108 -1.29 -3.68 -5.14
N VAL A 109 -1.74 -4.87 -4.79
CA VAL A 109 -0.90 -6.06 -4.54
C VAL A 109 -1.28 -7.17 -5.50
N LYS A 110 -0.29 -7.79 -6.12
CA LYS A 110 -0.48 -9.02 -6.89
C LYS A 110 -0.53 -10.24 -5.97
N LYS A 111 -1.28 -11.26 -6.38
CA LYS A 111 -1.55 -12.48 -5.63
C LYS A 111 -0.31 -13.17 -5.07
N HIS A 112 0.78 -13.25 -5.85
CA HIS A 112 2.03 -13.89 -5.40
C HIS A 112 2.72 -13.16 -4.23
N MET A 113 2.34 -11.90 -3.97
CA MET A 113 2.86 -11.12 -2.85
C MET A 113 2.05 -11.26 -1.55
N TYR A 114 0.85 -11.85 -1.58
CA TYR A 114 -0.03 -11.88 -0.41
C TYR A 114 0.65 -12.53 0.81
N ASP A 115 1.19 -13.73 0.67
CA ASP A 115 1.85 -14.43 1.77
C ASP A 115 3.10 -13.70 2.25
N ILE A 116 3.87 -13.13 1.32
CA ILE A 116 5.08 -12.35 1.63
C ILE A 116 4.74 -11.13 2.50
N LEU A 117 3.68 -10.40 2.14
CA LEU A 117 3.22 -9.26 2.92
C LEU A 117 2.61 -9.66 4.26
N ILE A 118 1.77 -10.70 4.27
CA ILE A 118 1.15 -11.22 5.50
C ILE A 118 2.22 -11.62 6.50
N ASP A 119 3.25 -12.36 6.08
CA ASP A 119 4.35 -12.80 6.94
C ASP A 119 5.16 -11.60 7.44
N ASN A 120 5.48 -10.65 6.55
CA ASN A 120 6.17 -9.41 6.94
C ASN A 120 5.38 -8.60 7.96
N PHE A 121 4.09 -8.47 7.78
CA PHE A 121 3.21 -7.73 8.68
C PHE A 121 3.04 -8.43 10.02
N LYS A 122 2.86 -9.76 10.03
CA LYS A 122 2.78 -10.57 11.26
C LYS A 122 4.08 -10.47 12.09
N GLU A 123 5.22 -10.50 11.43
CA GLU A 123 6.53 -10.29 12.08
C GLU A 123 6.64 -8.86 12.66
N GLY A 124 6.24 -7.84 11.90
CA GLY A 124 6.18 -6.46 12.36
C GLY A 124 5.29 -6.28 13.59
N VAL A 125 4.09 -6.87 13.59
CA VAL A 125 3.18 -6.88 14.76
C VAL A 125 3.85 -7.52 15.97
N LYS A 126 4.49 -8.67 15.81
CA LYS A 126 5.19 -9.35 16.92
C LYS A 126 6.28 -8.44 17.51
N LEU A 127 7.14 -7.89 16.68
CA LEU A 127 8.25 -7.02 17.10
C LEU A 127 7.74 -5.73 17.75
N LEU A 128 6.67 -5.14 17.22
CA LEU A 128 6.06 -3.94 17.78
C LEU A 128 5.38 -4.24 19.13
N THR A 129 4.76 -5.40 19.28
CA THR A 129 4.15 -5.85 20.54
C THR A 129 5.20 -5.99 21.64
N GLU A 130 6.38 -6.52 21.30
CA GLU A 130 7.52 -6.67 22.22
C GLU A 130 8.23 -5.32 22.52
N ASN A 131 8.05 -4.30 21.65
CA ASN A 131 8.75 -3.01 21.70
C ASN A 131 7.77 -1.84 21.53
N GLN A 132 6.80 -1.71 22.42
CA GLN A 132 5.79 -0.64 22.39
C GLN A 132 6.33 0.71 22.87
N THR A 133 7.40 1.16 22.22
CA THR A 133 8.06 2.44 22.45
C THR A 133 7.98 3.31 21.20
N PRO A 134 8.19 4.63 21.29
CA PRO A 134 8.29 5.48 20.09
C PRO A 134 9.34 5.01 19.08
N GLU A 135 10.46 4.48 19.56
CA GLU A 135 11.52 3.90 18.72
C GLU A 135 11.08 2.60 18.06
N GLY A 136 10.39 1.73 18.79
CA GLY A 136 9.80 0.50 18.25
C GLY A 136 8.77 0.81 17.17
N GLN A 137 7.93 1.80 17.37
CA GLN A 137 6.94 2.25 16.39
C GLN A 137 7.61 2.78 15.12
N LYS A 138 8.65 3.62 15.23
CA LYS A 138 9.44 4.10 14.09
C LYS A 138 10.14 2.99 13.31
N LYS A 139 10.28 1.80 13.87
CA LYS A 139 11.02 0.69 13.27
C LYS A 139 10.11 -0.43 12.75
N TYR A 140 9.00 -0.68 13.44
CA TYR A 140 8.17 -1.87 13.22
C TYR A 140 6.74 -1.57 12.80
N ALA A 141 6.32 -0.29 12.73
CA ALA A 141 5.05 0.07 12.12
C ALA A 141 4.99 -0.45 10.67
N ILE A 142 3.80 -0.71 10.16
CA ILE A 142 3.57 -1.38 8.88
C ILE A 142 4.38 -0.76 7.74
N ASP A 143 4.34 0.56 7.62
CA ASP A 143 4.98 1.34 6.55
C ASP A 143 6.49 1.53 6.73
N MET A 144 6.99 1.25 7.92
CA MET A 144 8.42 1.21 8.21
C MET A 144 9.00 -0.17 7.94
N TYR A 145 8.28 -1.22 8.39
CA TYR A 145 8.78 -2.57 8.33
C TYR A 145 8.69 -3.18 6.92
N TRP A 146 7.75 -2.73 6.09
CA TRP A 146 7.65 -3.17 4.70
C TRP A 146 8.75 -2.62 3.78
N GLN A 147 9.50 -1.56 4.19
CA GLN A 147 10.53 -0.97 3.34
C GLN A 147 11.61 -1.97 2.91
N ARG A 148 11.91 -2.94 3.75
CA ARG A 148 12.85 -4.02 3.40
C ARG A 148 12.42 -4.84 2.17
N LEU A 149 11.12 -4.94 1.92
CA LEU A 149 10.58 -5.65 0.76
C LEU A 149 10.71 -4.83 -0.53
N GLN A 150 10.75 -3.50 -0.44
CA GLN A 150 10.88 -2.63 -1.60
C GLN A 150 12.23 -2.80 -2.33
N TYR A 151 13.26 -3.26 -1.64
CA TYR A 151 14.54 -3.63 -2.25
C TYR A 151 14.53 -5.01 -2.90
N GLN A 152 13.72 -5.92 -2.39
CA GLN A 152 13.69 -7.31 -2.83
C GLN A 152 12.74 -7.54 -4.00
N TYR A 153 11.67 -6.71 -4.09
CA TYR A 153 10.58 -6.84 -5.05
C TYR A 153 10.42 -5.56 -5.87
N TYR A 154 9.68 -5.64 -6.96
CA TYR A 154 9.44 -4.52 -7.86
C TYR A 154 8.22 -3.69 -7.41
N TRP A 155 8.47 -2.68 -6.57
CA TRP A 155 7.46 -1.75 -6.10
C TRP A 155 7.55 -0.44 -6.86
N TYR A 156 6.43 0.00 -7.39
CA TYR A 156 6.30 1.27 -8.11
C TYR A 156 5.31 2.18 -7.40
N MET A 157 5.41 3.48 -7.70
CA MET A 157 4.45 4.49 -7.27
C MET A 157 4.01 5.29 -8.49
N ILE A 158 2.72 5.60 -8.57
CA ILE A 158 2.19 6.54 -9.57
C ILE A 158 2.76 7.94 -9.31
N THR A 159 3.30 8.56 -10.34
CA THR A 159 3.88 9.92 -10.29
C THR A 159 3.37 10.78 -11.45
N PRO A 160 3.24 12.10 -11.29
CA PRO A 160 3.33 12.81 -10.00
C PRO A 160 2.26 12.34 -9.01
N PRO A 161 2.43 12.55 -7.68
CA PRO A 161 1.44 12.18 -6.68
C PRO A 161 0.09 12.85 -6.94
N THR A 162 -0.97 12.05 -6.99
CA THR A 162 -2.34 12.49 -7.23
C THR A 162 -3.31 11.97 -6.17
N VAL A 163 -2.76 11.35 -5.14
CA VAL A 163 -3.47 10.76 -4.01
C VAL A 163 -2.79 11.15 -2.72
N THR A 164 -3.57 11.52 -1.72
CA THR A 164 -3.11 11.90 -0.39
C THR A 164 -4.00 11.28 0.69
N GLN A 165 -3.64 11.50 1.94
CA GLN A 165 -4.51 11.28 3.11
C GLN A 165 -5.13 12.60 3.53
N TYR A 166 -6.42 12.56 3.86
CA TYR A 166 -7.18 13.68 4.40
C TYR A 166 -6.87 13.88 5.90
#